data_bb5c394916b06b7332a15de6fc733402
#
_entry.id   bb5c394916b06b7332a15de6fc733402
#
_cell.length_a   1.000
_cell.length_b   1.000
_cell.length_c   1.000
_cell.angle_alpha   90.00
_cell.angle_beta   90.00
_cell.angle_gamma   90.00
#
_symmetry.space_group_name_H-M   'P 1'
#
loop_
_entity.id
_entity.type
_entity.pdbx_description
1 polymer ?
#
loop_
_entity_poly.entity_id
_entity_poly.type
_entity_poly.pdbx_seq_one_letter_code
_entity_poly.pdbx_strand_id
1 'polypeptide(L)'
;MIRDVLLAGGVAMAYASQLEIPGAPFGISQVLLALWILVSICRALAGGRLEATRALSIFVAFWAIMTFALGLGLIVGMLTNVQYMDAPVHDMIAYLLLAFVTCLLAADPAADRRLRHTSWWVIAIADACFVFQLALGFGWIHQSGVNPWFWDRFTGWSDNPNQLALYCALFGPLALHLSMTTKNWLSVIFGVISIILIIYVGRLTKSDTYLLAIVITGLVLLMLRVRGWIAVGGKVTLGRQISLLLLLALIPLAISATPYVLAETSNVENFAKSLTKGEGGEATADTANLRINIWTNALGKGLRSASLGLGPGPHVDRSVVTKEFIDLPFEAHSTPLDLFTQGGILAVLALLWILLAAVISAWRAKFDALVALALSVAIFGLPHLVIRHPIVWFSIALCLMAADPKSIAATAAARGR
;
A
#
# COMPACT_ATOMS: atom_id res chain seq x y z
N MET A 1 17.03 -16.75 7.03
CA MET A 1 15.68 -17.38 6.97
C MET A 1 14.74 -16.85 8.05
N ILE A 2 14.94 -17.11 9.35
CA ILE A 2 14.00 -16.65 10.41
C ILE A 2 13.72 -15.14 10.33
N ARG A 3 14.75 -14.29 10.20
CA ARG A 3 14.62 -12.85 10.07
C ARG A 3 13.75 -12.44 8.87
N ASP A 4 13.90 -13.12 7.74
CA ASP A 4 13.14 -12.80 6.53
C ASP A 4 11.67 -13.20 6.67
N VAL A 5 11.39 -14.32 7.38
CA VAL A 5 10.03 -14.78 7.68
C VAL A 5 9.35 -13.86 8.70
N LEU A 6 10.05 -13.38 9.74
CA LEU A 6 9.51 -12.42 10.70
C LEU A 6 9.08 -11.11 10.00
N LEU A 7 9.95 -10.56 9.13
CA LEU A 7 9.61 -9.37 8.36
C LEU A 7 8.43 -9.62 7.43
N ALA A 8 8.47 -10.74 6.71
CA ALA A 8 7.41 -11.09 5.77
C ALA A 8 6.06 -11.29 6.47
N GLY A 9 6.03 -12.00 7.60
CA GLY A 9 4.82 -12.17 8.41
C GLY A 9 4.30 -10.85 8.95
N GLY A 10 5.18 -10.00 9.49
CA GLY A 10 4.81 -8.68 9.99
C GLY A 10 4.25 -7.77 8.89
N VAL A 11 4.83 -7.82 7.69
CA VAL A 11 4.33 -7.06 6.53
C VAL A 11 3.02 -7.64 5.99
N ALA A 12 2.96 -8.97 5.80
CA ALA A 12 1.80 -9.63 5.16
C ALA A 12 0.55 -9.61 6.04
N MET A 13 0.68 -9.66 7.36
CA MET A 13 -0.45 -9.79 8.29
C MET A 13 -0.89 -8.46 8.92
N ALA A 14 -0.32 -7.33 8.54
CA ALA A 14 -0.63 -6.06 9.20
C ALA A 14 -2.05 -5.50 8.87
N TYR A 15 -2.79 -6.14 7.97
CA TYR A 15 -4.22 -5.85 7.76
C TYR A 15 -5.14 -6.65 8.69
N ALA A 16 -4.63 -7.65 9.40
CA ALA A 16 -5.40 -8.59 10.19
C ALA A 16 -5.79 -7.99 11.55
N SER A 17 -6.59 -6.93 11.54
CA SER A 17 -7.02 -6.19 12.74
C SER A 17 -7.93 -7.01 13.65
N GLN A 18 -8.67 -7.99 13.12
CA GLN A 18 -9.49 -8.91 13.95
C GLN A 18 -8.64 -9.95 14.74
N LEU A 19 -7.33 -10.03 14.45
CA LEU A 19 -6.41 -10.93 15.17
C LEU A 19 -5.63 -10.15 16.25
N GLU A 20 -6.34 -9.41 17.08
CA GLU A 20 -5.74 -8.70 18.22
C GLU A 20 -5.34 -9.68 19.32
N ILE A 21 -4.26 -9.33 20.03
CA ILE A 21 -3.83 -10.09 21.20
C ILE A 21 -4.67 -9.59 22.39
N PRO A 22 -5.44 -10.48 23.06
CA PRO A 22 -6.29 -10.05 24.16
C PRO A 22 -5.50 -9.30 25.24
N GLY A 23 -5.94 -8.09 25.58
CA GLY A 23 -5.30 -7.22 26.58
C GLY A 23 -4.05 -6.47 26.12
N ALA A 24 -3.68 -6.55 24.84
CA ALA A 24 -2.58 -5.78 24.28
C ALA A 24 -3.08 -4.80 23.20
N PRO A 25 -2.56 -3.55 23.15
CA PRO A 25 -2.95 -2.56 22.14
C PRO A 25 -2.26 -2.78 20.79
N PHE A 26 -1.77 -3.99 20.50
CA PHE A 26 -1.05 -4.34 19.29
C PHE A 26 -1.41 -5.73 18.80
N GLY A 27 -1.46 -5.88 17.48
CA GLY A 27 -1.74 -7.16 16.82
C GLY A 27 -0.47 -7.97 16.52
N ILE A 28 -0.65 -9.12 15.92
CA ILE A 28 0.41 -10.08 15.58
C ILE A 28 1.50 -9.43 14.69
N SER A 29 1.11 -8.56 13.76
CA SER A 29 2.04 -7.89 12.85
C SER A 29 3.06 -7.04 13.60
N GLN A 30 2.62 -6.21 14.56
CA GLN A 30 3.51 -5.34 15.34
C GLN A 30 4.50 -6.16 16.18
N VAL A 31 4.06 -7.28 16.75
CA VAL A 31 4.95 -8.21 17.49
C VAL A 31 6.01 -8.80 16.57
N LEU A 32 5.64 -9.29 15.39
CA LEU A 32 6.58 -9.84 14.42
C LEU A 32 7.59 -8.80 13.94
N LEU A 33 7.16 -7.56 13.68
CA LEU A 33 8.05 -6.46 13.30
C LEU A 33 8.97 -6.05 14.45
N ALA A 34 8.49 -5.98 15.69
CA ALA A 34 9.31 -5.69 16.86
C ALA A 34 10.38 -6.77 17.08
N LEU A 35 10.01 -8.04 16.95
CA LEU A 35 10.97 -9.16 17.00
C LEU A 35 12.00 -9.07 15.86
N TRP A 36 11.56 -8.72 14.65
CA TRP A 36 12.46 -8.51 13.53
C TRP A 36 13.46 -7.37 13.78
N ILE A 37 13.00 -6.25 14.35
CA ILE A 37 13.86 -5.11 14.73
C ILE A 37 14.88 -5.58 15.76
N LEU A 38 14.43 -6.25 16.83
CA LEU A 38 15.31 -6.76 17.89
C LEU A 38 16.41 -7.66 17.30
N VAL A 39 16.03 -8.66 16.50
CA VAL A 39 16.99 -9.57 15.85
C VAL A 39 17.95 -8.82 14.93
N SER A 40 17.46 -7.79 14.23
CA SER A 40 18.29 -6.98 13.31
C SER A 40 19.30 -6.11 14.06
N ILE A 41 18.90 -5.50 15.18
CA ILE A 41 19.79 -4.74 16.07
C ILE A 41 20.82 -5.64 16.73
N CYS A 42 20.40 -6.78 17.32
CA CYS A 42 21.34 -7.73 17.93
C CYS A 42 22.40 -8.20 16.94
N ARG A 43 21.99 -8.46 15.68
CA ARG A 43 22.92 -8.85 14.64
C ARG A 43 23.90 -7.71 14.25
N ALA A 44 23.41 -6.47 14.18
CA ALA A 44 24.25 -5.31 13.90
C ALA A 44 25.31 -5.13 15.00
N LEU A 45 24.91 -5.26 16.26
CA LEU A 45 25.80 -5.19 17.43
C LEU A 45 26.79 -6.35 17.51
N ALA A 46 26.40 -7.56 17.11
CA ALA A 46 27.25 -8.75 17.10
C ALA A 46 28.31 -8.78 15.98
N GLY A 47 28.62 -7.64 15.37
CA GLY A 47 29.62 -7.52 14.32
C GLY A 47 29.04 -7.58 12.89
N GLY A 48 27.71 -7.44 12.76
CA GLY A 48 27.09 -7.18 11.48
C GLY A 48 27.49 -5.80 10.95
N ARG A 49 27.81 -5.72 9.65
CA ARG A 49 28.09 -4.42 9.03
C ARG A 49 26.78 -3.75 8.63
N LEU A 50 26.63 -2.48 8.96
CA LEU A 50 25.62 -1.59 8.41
C LEU A 50 26.26 -0.80 7.26
N GLU A 51 25.57 -0.70 6.14
CA GLU A 51 26.04 0.10 5.00
C GLU A 51 25.21 1.38 4.88
N ALA A 52 25.89 2.50 4.64
CA ALA A 52 25.28 3.76 4.28
C ALA A 52 24.84 3.71 2.81
N THR A 53 23.71 3.09 2.53
CA THR A 53 23.15 3.00 1.19
C THR A 53 22.43 4.30 0.81
N ARG A 54 22.25 4.53 -0.49
CA ARG A 54 21.42 5.64 -0.98
C ARG A 54 19.97 5.56 -0.45
N ALA A 55 19.41 4.35 -0.39
CA ALA A 55 18.06 4.14 0.14
C ALA A 55 17.98 4.52 1.63
N LEU A 56 19.00 4.16 2.43
CA LEU A 56 19.09 4.57 3.82
C LEU A 56 19.11 6.09 3.96
N SER A 57 19.91 6.79 3.17
CA SER A 57 19.98 8.26 3.20
C SER A 57 18.62 8.90 2.88
N ILE A 58 17.88 8.34 1.91
CA ILE A 58 16.54 8.81 1.56
C ILE A 58 15.57 8.57 2.75
N PHE A 59 15.58 7.38 3.36
CA PHE A 59 14.70 7.09 4.50
C PHE A 59 15.04 7.94 5.73
N VAL A 60 16.32 8.10 6.05
CA VAL A 60 16.73 8.95 7.18
C VAL A 60 16.30 10.39 6.95
N ALA A 61 16.50 10.93 5.75
CA ALA A 61 16.07 12.28 5.42
C ALA A 61 14.53 12.41 5.50
N PHE A 62 13.79 11.44 4.95
CA PHE A 62 12.33 11.43 5.02
C PHE A 62 11.84 11.42 6.47
N TRP A 63 12.32 10.49 7.27
CA TRP A 63 11.86 10.37 8.66
C TRP A 63 12.30 11.54 9.53
N ALA A 64 13.47 12.15 9.26
CA ALA A 64 13.89 13.38 9.92
C ALA A 64 12.94 14.54 9.60
N ILE A 65 12.58 14.73 8.31
CA ILE A 65 11.61 15.76 7.90
C ILE A 65 10.23 15.48 8.51
N MET A 66 9.77 14.22 8.48
CA MET A 66 8.48 13.84 9.07
C MET A 66 8.45 14.07 10.57
N THR A 67 9.48 13.65 11.31
CA THR A 67 9.56 13.88 12.77
C THR A 67 9.57 15.35 13.10
N PHE A 68 10.33 16.17 12.34
CA PHE A 68 10.34 17.61 12.50
C PHE A 68 8.95 18.23 12.24
N ALA A 69 8.31 17.84 11.12
CA ALA A 69 6.99 18.34 10.74
C ALA A 69 5.92 17.98 11.79
N LEU A 70 5.90 16.71 12.23
CA LEU A 70 4.97 16.24 13.27
C LEU A 70 5.24 16.90 14.62
N GLY A 71 6.52 17.11 14.98
CA GLY A 71 6.92 17.82 16.21
C GLY A 71 6.48 19.29 16.19
N LEU A 72 6.64 19.97 15.05
CA LEU A 72 6.16 21.33 14.87
C LEU A 72 4.63 21.40 14.98
N GLY A 73 3.94 20.49 14.31
CA GLY A 73 2.49 20.36 14.41
C GLY A 73 2.03 20.10 15.85
N LEU A 74 2.76 19.26 16.60
CA LEU A 74 2.46 18.97 18.00
C LEU A 74 2.52 20.24 18.87
N ILE A 75 3.54 21.08 18.68
CA ILE A 75 3.67 22.37 19.39
C ILE A 75 2.47 23.28 19.05
N VAL A 76 2.10 23.37 17.75
CA VAL A 76 0.95 24.17 17.32
C VAL A 76 -0.35 23.62 17.92
N GLY A 77 -0.55 22.30 17.89
CA GLY A 77 -1.73 21.65 18.48
C GLY A 77 -1.85 21.89 19.98
N MET A 78 -0.75 21.85 20.71
CA MET A 78 -0.72 22.21 22.16
C MET A 78 -1.08 23.66 22.41
N LEU A 79 -0.56 24.58 21.62
CA LEU A 79 -0.85 26.01 21.73
C LEU A 79 -2.30 26.36 21.40
N THR A 80 -2.95 25.56 20.58
CA THR A 80 -4.35 25.77 20.17
C THR A 80 -5.37 24.94 20.96
N ASN A 81 -4.93 24.19 21.99
CA ASN A 81 -5.76 23.33 22.83
C ASN A 81 -6.60 22.30 22.04
N VAL A 82 -6.08 21.80 20.91
CA VAL A 82 -6.79 20.89 20.00
C VAL A 82 -6.41 19.41 20.24
N GLN A 83 -5.62 19.10 21.28
CA GLN A 83 -5.06 17.78 21.45
C GLN A 83 -5.81 16.85 22.40
N TYR A 84 -6.04 15.63 21.92
CA TYR A 84 -6.38 14.44 22.71
C TYR A 84 -5.11 13.60 22.87
N MET A 85 -4.59 13.48 24.09
CA MET A 85 -3.24 12.93 24.35
C MET A 85 -3.05 11.44 23.98
N ASP A 86 -4.11 10.64 23.92
CA ASP A 86 -3.98 9.19 23.63
C ASP A 86 -3.77 8.89 22.14
N ALA A 87 -4.43 9.63 21.25
CA ALA A 87 -4.33 9.42 19.80
C ALA A 87 -2.94 9.71 19.21
N PRO A 88 -2.23 10.80 19.61
CA PRO A 88 -0.86 11.09 19.17
C PRO A 88 0.14 9.97 19.48
N VAL A 89 0.02 9.33 20.64
CA VAL A 89 0.95 8.29 21.09
C VAL A 89 0.88 7.07 20.16
N HIS A 90 -0.32 6.65 19.77
CA HIS A 90 -0.50 5.51 18.85
C HIS A 90 0.17 5.76 17.48
N ASP A 91 -0.06 6.94 16.90
CA ASP A 91 0.51 7.29 15.60
C ASP A 91 2.04 7.46 15.68
N MET A 92 2.55 8.07 16.76
CA MET A 92 3.99 8.19 16.97
C MET A 92 4.68 6.82 17.07
N ILE A 93 4.10 5.87 17.81
CA ILE A 93 4.63 4.51 17.91
C ILE A 93 4.63 3.83 16.55
N ALA A 94 3.54 3.96 15.77
CA ALA A 94 3.46 3.41 14.44
C ALA A 94 4.54 3.98 13.50
N TYR A 95 4.70 5.31 13.46
CA TYR A 95 5.72 5.95 12.64
C TYR A 95 7.15 5.59 13.08
N LEU A 96 7.40 5.51 14.39
CA LEU A 96 8.71 5.09 14.93
C LEU A 96 9.04 3.66 14.54
N LEU A 97 8.08 2.73 14.67
CA LEU A 97 8.22 1.34 14.24
C LEU A 97 8.61 1.26 12.76
N LEU A 98 7.90 2.00 11.90
CA LEU A 98 8.13 2.02 10.46
C LEU A 98 9.47 2.67 10.09
N ALA A 99 9.89 3.70 10.83
CA ALA A 99 11.20 4.32 10.66
C ALA A 99 12.32 3.31 10.96
N PHE A 100 12.24 2.58 12.07
CA PHE A 100 13.20 1.53 12.39
C PHE A 100 13.21 0.41 11.35
N VAL A 101 12.03 -0.07 10.94
CA VAL A 101 11.92 -1.14 9.91
C VAL A 101 12.59 -0.69 8.61
N THR A 102 12.27 0.48 8.10
CA THR A 102 12.77 0.95 6.80
C THR A 102 14.27 1.27 6.84
N CYS A 103 14.73 1.93 7.90
CA CYS A 103 16.15 2.28 8.03
C CYS A 103 17.03 1.02 8.24
N LEU A 104 16.63 0.08 9.10
CA LEU A 104 17.38 -1.17 9.31
C LEU A 104 17.37 -2.06 8.07
N LEU A 105 16.27 -2.06 7.32
CA LEU A 105 16.17 -2.79 6.06
C LEU A 105 17.11 -2.19 5.02
N ALA A 106 17.13 -0.86 4.89
CA ALA A 106 17.96 -0.15 3.92
C ALA A 106 19.46 -0.17 4.30
N ALA A 107 19.79 -0.33 5.57
CA ALA A 107 21.17 -0.42 6.06
C ALA A 107 21.78 -1.83 5.94
N ASP A 108 21.03 -2.86 5.54
CA ASP A 108 21.54 -4.23 5.42
C ASP A 108 22.41 -4.37 4.17
N PRO A 109 23.68 -4.82 4.26
CA PRO A 109 24.57 -4.97 3.12
C PRO A 109 24.05 -5.90 2.00
N ALA A 110 23.18 -6.83 2.35
CA ALA A 110 22.58 -7.79 1.43
C ALA A 110 21.10 -7.47 1.14
N ALA A 111 20.72 -6.22 1.30
CA ALA A 111 19.32 -5.79 1.30
C ALA A 111 18.55 -6.17 0.02
N ASP A 112 19.15 -6.03 -1.19
CA ASP A 112 18.50 -6.36 -2.45
C ASP A 112 18.15 -7.86 -2.56
N ARG A 113 19.11 -8.74 -2.20
CA ARG A 113 18.91 -10.18 -2.19
C ARG A 113 17.86 -10.57 -1.14
N ARG A 114 17.94 -9.95 0.06
CA ARG A 114 17.00 -10.21 1.14
C ARG A 114 15.60 -9.75 0.80
N LEU A 115 15.45 -8.55 0.26
CA LEU A 115 14.15 -8.04 -0.15
C LEU A 115 13.47 -8.96 -1.15
N ARG A 116 14.20 -9.47 -2.14
CA ARG A 116 13.65 -10.44 -3.10
C ARG A 116 13.21 -11.72 -2.39
N HIS A 117 14.03 -12.25 -1.50
CA HIS A 117 13.70 -13.47 -0.74
C HIS A 117 12.52 -13.22 0.21
N THR A 118 12.54 -12.10 0.94
CA THR A 118 11.44 -11.69 1.83
C THR A 118 10.16 -11.45 1.04
N SER A 119 10.23 -10.88 -0.16
CA SER A 119 9.05 -10.66 -1.01
C SER A 119 8.36 -11.98 -1.40
N TRP A 120 9.13 -13.04 -1.67
CA TRP A 120 8.54 -14.38 -1.89
C TRP A 120 7.85 -14.91 -0.65
N TRP A 121 8.44 -14.71 0.54
CA TRP A 121 7.78 -15.06 1.81
C TRP A 121 6.53 -14.21 2.07
N VAL A 122 6.55 -12.91 1.75
CA VAL A 122 5.36 -12.04 1.85
C VAL A 122 4.22 -12.60 1.02
N ILE A 123 4.47 -12.94 -0.26
CA ILE A 123 3.44 -13.51 -1.13
C ILE A 123 2.99 -14.89 -0.62
N ALA A 124 3.91 -15.79 -0.24
CA ALA A 124 3.54 -17.12 0.24
C ALA A 124 2.70 -17.08 1.52
N ILE A 125 3.04 -16.20 2.47
CA ILE A 125 2.25 -16.00 3.70
C ILE A 125 0.89 -15.38 3.35
N ALA A 126 0.86 -14.36 2.49
CA ALA A 126 -0.38 -13.73 2.06
C ALA A 126 -1.33 -14.72 1.39
N ASP A 127 -0.82 -15.57 0.48
CA ASP A 127 -1.60 -16.60 -0.19
C ASP A 127 -2.16 -17.63 0.80
N ALA A 128 -1.34 -18.10 1.73
CA ALA A 128 -1.79 -19.01 2.78
C ALA A 128 -2.90 -18.37 3.64
N CYS A 129 -2.71 -17.10 4.04
CA CYS A 129 -3.72 -16.35 4.77
C CYS A 129 -5.01 -16.18 3.96
N PHE A 130 -4.92 -15.85 2.67
CA PHE A 130 -6.09 -15.65 1.81
C PHE A 130 -6.87 -16.94 1.60
N VAL A 131 -6.18 -18.08 1.38
CA VAL A 131 -6.83 -19.40 1.27
C VAL A 131 -7.57 -19.72 2.56
N PHE A 132 -6.94 -19.52 3.71
CA PHE A 132 -7.56 -19.76 5.01
C PHE A 132 -8.78 -18.85 5.24
N GLN A 133 -8.66 -17.55 4.95
CA GLN A 133 -9.74 -16.58 5.08
C GLN A 133 -10.90 -16.86 4.12
N LEU A 134 -10.62 -17.32 2.89
CA LEU A 134 -11.67 -17.79 1.98
C LEU A 134 -12.40 -19.01 2.54
N ALA A 135 -11.68 -19.97 3.12
CA ALA A 135 -12.30 -21.12 3.77
C ALA A 135 -13.20 -20.71 4.95
N LEU A 136 -12.80 -19.67 5.73
CA LEU A 136 -13.64 -19.04 6.74
C LEU A 136 -14.86 -18.37 6.11
N GLY A 137 -14.66 -17.57 5.07
CA GLY A 137 -15.71 -16.80 4.42
C GLY A 137 -16.77 -17.68 3.75
N PHE A 138 -16.38 -18.84 3.23
CA PHE A 138 -17.32 -19.83 2.67
C PHE A 138 -17.89 -20.81 3.71
N GLY A 139 -17.54 -20.65 4.99
CA GLY A 139 -18.06 -21.47 6.07
C GLY A 139 -17.48 -22.89 6.14
N TRP A 140 -16.37 -23.18 5.45
CA TRP A 140 -15.70 -24.49 5.52
C TRP A 140 -14.97 -24.70 6.85
N ILE A 141 -14.52 -23.60 7.46
CA ILE A 141 -13.95 -23.58 8.80
C ILE A 141 -14.57 -22.46 9.62
N HIS A 142 -14.51 -22.56 10.95
CA HIS A 142 -14.98 -21.56 11.87
C HIS A 142 -13.85 -21.08 12.78
N GLN A 143 -13.77 -19.78 13.00
CA GLN A 143 -12.87 -19.13 13.95
C GLN A 143 -13.70 -18.21 14.83
N SER A 144 -13.71 -18.47 16.14
CA SER A 144 -14.45 -17.63 17.09
C SER A 144 -13.87 -16.20 17.10
N GLY A 145 -14.76 -15.20 17.16
CA GLY A 145 -14.37 -13.78 17.21
C GLY A 145 -13.96 -13.16 15.87
N VAL A 146 -13.99 -13.92 14.77
CA VAL A 146 -13.69 -13.43 13.43
C VAL A 146 -14.96 -13.42 12.56
N ASN A 147 -15.27 -12.26 11.98
CA ASN A 147 -16.29 -12.14 10.97
C ASN A 147 -15.65 -11.81 9.62
N PRO A 148 -15.55 -12.77 8.68
CA PRO A 148 -14.88 -12.55 7.40
C PRO A 148 -15.70 -11.71 6.41
N TRP A 149 -16.91 -11.30 6.75
CA TRP A 149 -17.80 -10.50 5.92
C TRP A 149 -18.30 -9.28 6.68
N PHE A 150 -18.21 -8.13 6.02
CA PHE A 150 -18.88 -6.90 6.43
C PHE A 150 -20.02 -6.65 5.43
N TRP A 151 -21.24 -7.05 5.81
CA TRP A 151 -22.39 -7.14 4.93
C TRP A 151 -22.12 -8.11 3.77
N ASP A 152 -22.03 -7.60 2.54
CA ASP A 152 -21.75 -8.33 1.31
C ASP A 152 -20.31 -8.14 0.81
N ARG A 153 -19.44 -7.51 1.61
CA ARG A 153 -18.05 -7.20 1.32
C ARG A 153 -17.11 -8.11 2.12
N PHE A 154 -16.21 -8.78 1.42
CA PHE A 154 -15.23 -9.64 2.09
C PHE A 154 -14.15 -8.81 2.80
N THR A 155 -13.97 -9.05 4.07
CA THR A 155 -12.96 -8.41 4.93
C THR A 155 -11.87 -9.37 5.37
N GLY A 156 -12.12 -10.66 5.36
CA GLY A 156 -11.18 -11.66 5.88
C GLY A 156 -10.92 -11.45 7.37
N TRP A 157 -9.67 -11.22 7.73
CA TRP A 157 -9.25 -10.87 9.08
C TRP A 157 -9.17 -9.38 9.36
N SER A 158 -9.54 -8.54 8.40
CA SER A 158 -9.60 -7.08 8.58
C SER A 158 -10.99 -6.64 9.02
N ASP A 159 -11.07 -5.56 9.82
CA ASP A 159 -12.34 -4.92 10.14
C ASP A 159 -12.86 -4.06 8.98
N ASN A 160 -12.00 -3.75 8.01
CA ASN A 160 -12.34 -2.87 6.90
C ASN A 160 -12.00 -3.51 5.55
N PRO A 161 -12.99 -3.70 4.65
CA PRO A 161 -12.75 -4.28 3.32
C PRO A 161 -11.78 -3.48 2.47
N ASN A 162 -11.69 -2.16 2.64
CA ASN A 162 -10.74 -1.34 1.90
C ASN A 162 -9.28 -1.56 2.38
N GLN A 163 -9.10 -1.95 3.64
CA GLN A 163 -7.78 -2.32 4.14
C GLN A 163 -7.28 -3.62 3.48
N LEU A 164 -8.12 -4.66 3.42
CA LEU A 164 -7.81 -5.90 2.70
C LEU A 164 -7.55 -5.60 1.21
N ALA A 165 -8.36 -4.72 0.60
CA ALA A 165 -8.25 -4.29 -0.78
C ALA A 165 -6.90 -3.59 -1.06
N LEU A 166 -6.40 -2.75 -0.14
CA LEU A 166 -5.05 -2.14 -0.22
C LEU A 166 -3.99 -3.22 -0.35
N TYR A 167 -4.04 -4.25 0.51
CA TYR A 167 -3.06 -5.32 0.48
C TYR A 167 -3.13 -6.12 -0.82
N CYS A 168 -4.32 -6.41 -1.33
CA CYS A 168 -4.47 -7.04 -2.65
C CYS A 168 -3.90 -6.16 -3.78
N ALA A 169 -4.11 -4.84 -3.73
CA ALA A 169 -3.59 -3.90 -4.73
C ALA A 169 -2.05 -3.81 -4.74
N LEU A 170 -1.40 -4.09 -3.60
CA LEU A 170 0.06 -4.08 -3.49
C LEU A 170 0.67 -5.47 -3.74
N PHE A 171 0.04 -6.54 -3.27
CA PHE A 171 0.54 -7.90 -3.51
C PHE A 171 0.47 -8.29 -4.99
N GLY A 172 -0.54 -7.84 -5.75
CA GLY A 172 -0.66 -8.15 -7.18
C GLY A 172 0.56 -7.70 -7.99
N PRO A 173 0.92 -6.41 -8.01
CA PRO A 173 2.13 -5.92 -8.67
C PRO A 173 3.43 -6.51 -8.09
N LEU A 174 3.48 -6.83 -6.78
CA LEU A 174 4.62 -7.48 -6.16
C LEU A 174 4.81 -8.90 -6.69
N ALA A 175 3.76 -9.73 -6.73
CA ALA A 175 3.79 -11.07 -7.30
C ALA A 175 4.16 -11.06 -8.79
N LEU A 176 3.64 -10.06 -9.53
CA LEU A 176 4.00 -9.84 -10.93
C LEU A 176 5.49 -9.51 -11.09
N HIS A 177 6.04 -8.61 -10.26
CA HIS A 177 7.47 -8.28 -10.27
C HIS A 177 8.34 -9.53 -10.04
N LEU A 178 7.99 -10.34 -9.05
CA LEU A 178 8.71 -11.56 -8.72
C LEU A 178 8.66 -12.58 -9.86
N SER A 179 7.48 -12.79 -10.45
CA SER A 179 7.29 -13.70 -11.61
C SER A 179 8.11 -13.27 -12.82
N MET A 180 8.22 -11.94 -13.06
CA MET A 180 8.96 -11.41 -14.21
C MET A 180 10.47 -11.40 -14.01
N THR A 181 10.96 -11.47 -12.79
CA THR A 181 12.40 -11.40 -12.46
C THR A 181 13.02 -12.76 -12.15
N THR A 182 12.22 -13.80 -11.96
CA THR A 182 12.71 -15.17 -11.76
C THR A 182 12.92 -15.90 -13.08
N LYS A 183 13.90 -16.84 -13.10
CA LYS A 183 14.13 -17.78 -14.21
C LYS A 183 13.52 -19.16 -13.93
N ASN A 184 13.12 -19.42 -12.68
CA ASN A 184 12.55 -20.71 -12.29
C ASN A 184 11.07 -20.76 -12.69
N TRP A 185 10.72 -21.69 -13.55
CA TRP A 185 9.34 -21.86 -14.07
C TRP A 185 8.32 -22.17 -12.98
N LEU A 186 8.70 -22.94 -11.94
CA LEU A 186 7.83 -23.20 -10.78
C LEU A 186 7.50 -21.90 -10.01
N SER A 187 8.50 -21.04 -9.85
CA SER A 187 8.27 -19.72 -9.22
C SER A 187 7.39 -18.83 -10.10
N VAL A 188 7.47 -18.93 -11.43
CA VAL A 188 6.57 -18.20 -12.33
C VAL A 188 5.14 -18.71 -12.18
N ILE A 189 4.93 -20.03 -12.17
CA ILE A 189 3.60 -20.63 -11.96
C ILE A 189 3.04 -20.21 -10.62
N PHE A 190 3.82 -20.33 -9.54
CA PHE A 190 3.40 -19.90 -8.21
C PHE A 190 2.96 -18.43 -8.23
N GLY A 191 3.77 -17.53 -8.79
CA GLY A 191 3.41 -16.12 -8.87
C GLY A 191 2.16 -15.83 -9.72
N VAL A 192 1.92 -16.59 -10.80
CA VAL A 192 0.68 -16.46 -11.60
C VAL A 192 -0.53 -16.92 -10.79
N ILE A 193 -0.42 -18.04 -10.08
CA ILE A 193 -1.49 -18.52 -9.18
C ILE A 193 -1.77 -17.49 -8.08
N SER A 194 -0.71 -16.92 -7.47
CA SER A 194 -0.82 -15.84 -6.48
C SER A 194 -1.58 -14.64 -7.05
N ILE A 195 -1.24 -14.18 -8.27
CA ILE A 195 -1.93 -13.05 -8.90
C ILE A 195 -3.42 -13.35 -9.07
N ILE A 196 -3.78 -14.55 -9.53
CA ILE A 196 -5.19 -14.96 -9.70
C ILE A 196 -5.92 -14.93 -8.35
N LEU A 197 -5.32 -15.51 -7.30
CA LEU A 197 -5.88 -15.53 -5.95
C LEU A 197 -6.06 -14.11 -5.40
N ILE A 198 -5.04 -13.27 -5.53
CA ILE A 198 -5.06 -11.87 -5.07
C ILE A 198 -6.15 -11.07 -5.79
N ILE A 199 -6.29 -11.23 -7.11
CA ILE A 199 -7.35 -10.57 -7.87
C ILE A 199 -8.72 -11.05 -7.40
N TYR A 200 -8.90 -12.34 -7.19
CA TYR A 200 -10.14 -12.91 -6.72
C TYR A 200 -10.52 -12.36 -5.33
N VAL A 201 -9.62 -12.41 -4.35
CA VAL A 201 -9.85 -11.86 -3.01
C VAL A 201 -10.13 -10.35 -3.08
N GLY A 202 -9.35 -9.60 -3.84
CA GLY A 202 -9.55 -8.17 -4.02
C GLY A 202 -10.90 -7.82 -4.62
N ARG A 203 -11.42 -8.62 -5.56
CA ARG A 203 -12.79 -8.44 -6.13
C ARG A 203 -13.87 -8.68 -5.08
N LEU A 204 -13.71 -9.66 -4.19
CA LEU A 204 -14.66 -9.94 -3.12
C LEU A 204 -14.78 -8.78 -2.12
N THR A 205 -13.76 -7.92 -1.99
CA THR A 205 -13.84 -6.73 -1.11
C THR A 205 -14.81 -5.68 -1.62
N LYS A 206 -15.22 -5.72 -2.89
CA LYS A 206 -16.07 -4.71 -3.56
C LYS A 206 -15.56 -3.28 -3.34
N SER A 207 -14.25 -3.08 -3.34
CA SER A 207 -13.61 -1.77 -3.18
C SER A 207 -13.42 -1.08 -4.53
N ASP A 208 -14.06 0.07 -4.73
CA ASP A 208 -13.91 0.90 -5.93
C ASP A 208 -12.46 1.40 -6.09
N THR A 209 -11.81 1.74 -4.96
CA THR A 209 -10.39 2.13 -4.96
C THR A 209 -9.49 1.01 -5.46
N TYR A 210 -9.82 -0.25 -5.14
CA TYR A 210 -9.09 -1.40 -5.66
C TYR A 210 -9.23 -1.53 -7.17
N LEU A 211 -10.44 -1.39 -7.70
CA LEU A 211 -10.69 -1.42 -9.14
C LEU A 211 -9.94 -0.30 -9.85
N LEU A 212 -10.04 0.92 -9.32
CA LEU A 212 -9.34 2.08 -9.86
C LEU A 212 -7.82 1.85 -9.86
N ALA A 213 -7.26 1.32 -8.76
CA ALA A 213 -5.84 1.02 -8.66
C ALA A 213 -5.41 -0.01 -9.70
N ILE A 214 -6.14 -1.13 -9.85
CA ILE A 214 -5.81 -2.16 -10.86
C ILE A 214 -5.88 -1.60 -12.28
N VAL A 215 -6.94 -0.85 -12.61
CA VAL A 215 -7.11 -0.29 -13.96
C VAL A 215 -5.99 0.70 -14.28
N ILE A 216 -5.74 1.67 -13.41
CA ILE A 216 -4.71 2.69 -13.67
C ILE A 216 -3.31 2.06 -13.71
N THR A 217 -2.98 1.21 -12.74
CA THR A 217 -1.65 0.57 -12.70
C THR A 217 -1.46 -0.43 -13.83
N GLY A 218 -2.53 -1.12 -14.24
CA GLY A 218 -2.54 -2.01 -15.41
C GLY A 218 -2.28 -1.24 -16.71
N LEU A 219 -2.95 -0.10 -16.91
CA LEU A 219 -2.73 0.77 -18.07
C LEU A 219 -1.30 1.34 -18.11
N VAL A 220 -0.79 1.80 -16.96
CA VAL A 220 0.59 2.30 -16.88
C VAL A 220 1.59 1.18 -17.15
N LEU A 221 1.38 -0.01 -16.60
CA LEU A 221 2.21 -1.18 -16.88
C LEU A 221 2.21 -1.51 -18.37
N LEU A 222 1.05 -1.50 -19.01
CA LEU A 222 0.90 -1.71 -20.44
C LEU A 222 1.68 -0.65 -21.24
N MET A 223 1.53 0.63 -20.92
CA MET A 223 2.26 1.73 -21.57
C MET A 223 3.79 1.58 -21.42
N LEU A 224 4.27 1.20 -20.24
CA LEU A 224 5.70 0.96 -20.00
C LEU A 224 6.22 -0.21 -20.83
N ARG A 225 5.42 -1.28 -20.97
CA ARG A 225 5.75 -2.44 -21.81
C ARG A 225 5.81 -2.07 -23.29
N VAL A 226 4.82 -1.33 -23.79
CA VAL A 226 4.77 -0.84 -25.18
C VAL A 226 5.98 0.07 -25.45
N ARG A 227 6.28 1.00 -24.54
CA ARG A 227 7.47 1.85 -24.66
C ARG A 227 8.77 1.02 -24.71
N GLY A 228 8.92 0.04 -23.81
CA GLY A 228 10.07 -0.86 -23.79
C GLY A 228 10.19 -1.66 -25.09
N TRP A 229 9.07 -2.01 -25.70
CA TRP A 229 9.01 -2.70 -26.98
C TRP A 229 9.43 -1.78 -28.16
N ILE A 230 8.96 -0.54 -28.21
CA ILE A 230 9.28 0.43 -29.25
C ILE A 230 10.76 0.88 -29.16
N ALA A 231 11.27 1.11 -27.94
CA ALA A 231 12.62 1.65 -27.72
C ALA A 231 13.75 0.69 -28.09
N VAL A 232 13.49 -0.62 -28.24
CA VAL A 232 14.50 -1.61 -28.62
C VAL A 232 14.42 -1.85 -30.13
N GLY A 233 15.09 -1.01 -30.90
CA GLY A 233 15.26 -1.12 -32.36
C GLY A 233 16.08 -2.36 -32.79
N GLY A 234 15.68 -3.55 -32.45
CA GLY A 234 16.33 -4.82 -32.78
C GLY A 234 15.38 -5.81 -33.45
N LYS A 235 15.93 -6.96 -33.91
CA LYS A 235 15.16 -8.03 -34.54
C LYS A 235 13.94 -8.41 -33.68
N VAL A 236 12.78 -8.41 -34.30
CA VAL A 236 11.51 -8.76 -33.63
C VAL A 236 11.54 -10.24 -33.29
N THR A 237 11.66 -10.57 -32.01
CA THR A 237 11.61 -11.96 -31.53
C THR A 237 10.17 -12.48 -31.53
N LEU A 238 9.99 -13.81 -31.63
CA LEU A 238 8.68 -14.46 -31.59
C LEU A 238 7.85 -14.02 -30.37
N GLY A 239 8.49 -13.90 -29.20
CA GLY A 239 7.82 -13.43 -27.98
C GLY A 239 7.31 -11.98 -28.08
N ARG A 240 7.99 -11.11 -28.85
CA ARG A 240 7.54 -9.74 -29.13
C ARG A 240 6.35 -9.72 -30.09
N GLN A 241 6.37 -10.60 -31.11
CA GLN A 241 5.24 -10.73 -32.03
C GLN A 241 3.99 -11.22 -31.29
N ILE A 242 4.13 -12.24 -30.43
CA ILE A 242 3.03 -12.73 -29.61
C ILE A 242 2.51 -11.62 -28.66
N SER A 243 3.39 -10.87 -27.99
CA SER A 243 2.98 -9.76 -27.12
C SER A 243 2.26 -8.66 -27.90
N LEU A 244 2.69 -8.36 -29.14
CA LEU A 244 2.02 -7.40 -30.01
C LEU A 244 0.64 -7.90 -30.45
N LEU A 245 0.55 -9.17 -30.85
CA LEU A 245 -0.72 -9.79 -31.23
C LEU A 245 -1.71 -9.83 -30.07
N LEU A 246 -1.25 -10.16 -28.86
CA LEU A 246 -2.08 -10.11 -27.66
C LEU A 246 -2.54 -8.68 -27.36
N LEU A 247 -1.67 -7.69 -27.54
CA LEU A 247 -2.01 -6.28 -27.33
C LEU A 247 -3.01 -5.78 -28.37
N LEU A 248 -2.82 -6.17 -29.64
CA LEU A 248 -3.76 -5.89 -30.72
C LEU A 248 -5.09 -6.63 -30.55
N ALA A 249 -5.09 -7.84 -29.98
CA ALA A 249 -6.30 -8.57 -29.64
C ALA A 249 -7.05 -7.98 -28.43
N LEU A 250 -6.35 -7.32 -27.50
CA LEU A 250 -6.98 -6.59 -26.40
C LEU A 250 -7.78 -5.37 -26.86
N ILE A 251 -7.41 -4.73 -27.96
CA ILE A 251 -8.15 -3.59 -28.52
C ILE A 251 -9.56 -3.99 -28.96
N PRO A 252 -9.76 -4.98 -29.85
CA PRO A 252 -11.10 -5.43 -30.23
C PRO A 252 -11.85 -6.07 -29.06
N LEU A 253 -11.15 -6.73 -28.11
CA LEU A 253 -11.76 -7.25 -26.91
C LEU A 253 -12.27 -6.11 -26.02
N ALA A 254 -11.50 -5.04 -25.84
CA ALA A 254 -11.93 -3.85 -25.13
C ALA A 254 -13.11 -3.16 -25.83
N ILE A 255 -13.06 -3.04 -27.15
CA ILE A 255 -14.16 -2.49 -27.95
C ILE A 255 -15.40 -3.37 -27.86
N SER A 256 -15.27 -4.69 -27.95
CA SER A 256 -16.41 -5.63 -27.84
C SER A 256 -16.94 -5.74 -26.40
N ALA A 257 -16.11 -5.49 -25.39
CA ALA A 257 -16.53 -5.37 -23.99
C ALA A 257 -17.19 -4.00 -23.71
N THR A 258 -16.97 -2.99 -24.58
CA THR A 258 -17.53 -1.65 -24.40
C THR A 258 -19.06 -1.65 -24.25
N PRO A 259 -19.88 -2.42 -24.98
CA PRO A 259 -21.32 -2.50 -24.75
C PRO A 259 -21.67 -3.15 -23.40
N TYR A 260 -20.87 -4.11 -22.92
CA TYR A 260 -21.04 -4.69 -21.59
C TYR A 260 -20.59 -3.73 -20.50
N VAL A 261 -19.49 -3.03 -20.73
CA VAL A 261 -19.02 -1.94 -19.85
C VAL A 261 -19.97 -0.75 -19.92
N LEU A 262 -20.60 -0.43 -21.08
CA LEU A 262 -21.61 0.61 -21.22
C LEU A 262 -23.01 0.14 -20.73
N ALA A 263 -23.35 -1.13 -20.78
CA ALA A 263 -24.52 -1.68 -20.10
C ALA A 263 -24.29 -1.75 -18.57
N GLU A 264 -23.07 -2.02 -18.14
CA GLU A 264 -22.60 -1.83 -16.77
C GLU A 264 -22.42 -0.32 -16.45
N THR A 265 -22.13 0.58 -17.45
CA THR A 265 -22.11 2.05 -17.35
C THR A 265 -23.49 2.69 -17.52
N SER A 266 -24.49 1.99 -18.08
CA SER A 266 -25.89 2.35 -17.82
C SER A 266 -26.27 2.00 -16.37
N ASN A 267 -25.62 1.01 -15.79
CA ASN A 267 -25.49 0.83 -14.35
C ASN A 267 -24.50 1.85 -13.73
N VAL A 268 -23.52 2.42 -14.43
CA VAL A 268 -22.67 3.54 -13.98
C VAL A 268 -23.34 4.89 -14.25
N GLU A 269 -24.21 5.03 -15.25
CA GLU A 269 -25.11 6.16 -15.40
C GLU A 269 -26.35 6.00 -14.48
N ASN A 270 -26.79 4.78 -14.21
CA ASN A 270 -27.67 4.42 -13.11
C ASN A 270 -26.89 4.39 -11.78
N PHE A 271 -25.60 4.12 -11.73
CA PHE A 271 -24.69 4.33 -10.63
C PHE A 271 -24.33 5.82 -10.47
N ALA A 272 -24.11 6.60 -11.51
CA ALA A 272 -24.02 8.07 -11.44
C ALA A 272 -25.40 8.72 -11.20
N LYS A 273 -26.50 8.11 -11.66
CA LYS A 273 -27.89 8.49 -11.36
C LYS A 273 -28.38 7.82 -10.06
N SER A 274 -27.84 6.69 -9.62
CA SER A 274 -28.00 6.11 -8.30
C SER A 274 -27.07 6.74 -7.27
N LEU A 275 -26.07 7.46 -7.71
CA LEU A 275 -25.40 8.48 -6.91
C LEU A 275 -26.30 9.70 -6.67
N THR A 276 -27.42 9.82 -7.40
CA THR A 276 -28.36 10.94 -7.28
C THR A 276 -29.82 10.58 -7.02
N LYS A 277 -30.28 9.33 -7.23
CA LYS A 277 -31.70 8.95 -7.04
C LYS A 277 -31.90 7.42 -6.92
N GLY A 278 -31.95 6.87 -5.71
CA GLY A 278 -32.37 5.47 -5.45
C GLY A 278 -31.79 4.86 -4.19
N GLU A 279 -32.42 3.83 -3.59
CA GLU A 279 -32.06 3.28 -2.26
C GLU A 279 -30.61 2.81 -2.09
N GLY A 280 -29.89 2.46 -3.16
CA GLY A 280 -28.44 2.23 -3.13
C GLY A 280 -27.61 3.47 -3.50
N GLY A 281 -28.19 4.43 -4.22
CA GLY A 281 -27.58 5.67 -4.66
C GLY A 281 -27.55 6.76 -3.59
N GLU A 282 -28.58 6.81 -2.74
CA GLU A 282 -28.59 7.71 -1.59
C GLU A 282 -27.43 7.37 -0.64
N ALA A 283 -27.22 6.08 -0.30
CA ALA A 283 -26.12 5.64 0.56
C ALA A 283 -24.74 5.96 -0.02
N THR A 284 -24.59 5.89 -1.36
CA THR A 284 -23.30 6.21 -2.01
C THR A 284 -23.11 7.73 -2.18
N ALA A 285 -24.18 8.48 -2.50
CA ALA A 285 -24.16 9.94 -2.54
C ALA A 285 -23.92 10.52 -1.13
N ASP A 286 -24.53 9.97 -0.11
CA ASP A 286 -24.29 10.35 1.28
C ASP A 286 -22.85 10.06 1.70
N THR A 287 -22.29 8.93 1.29
CA THR A 287 -20.87 8.59 1.53
C THR A 287 -19.93 9.56 0.80
N ALA A 288 -20.24 9.95 -0.44
CA ALA A 288 -19.45 10.91 -1.20
C ALA A 288 -19.53 12.32 -0.58
N ASN A 289 -20.74 12.77 -0.22
CA ASN A 289 -20.95 14.04 0.47
C ASN A 289 -20.24 14.06 1.83
N LEU A 290 -20.32 12.96 2.59
CA LEU A 290 -19.64 12.79 3.85
C LEU A 290 -18.12 12.94 3.66
N ARG A 291 -17.52 12.30 2.64
CA ARG A 291 -16.09 12.42 2.33
C ARG A 291 -15.70 13.84 1.98
N ILE A 292 -16.50 14.53 1.15
CA ILE A 292 -16.25 15.94 0.80
C ILE A 292 -16.26 16.82 2.07
N ASN A 293 -17.21 16.60 2.97
CA ASN A 293 -17.31 17.34 4.22
C ASN A 293 -16.08 17.06 5.12
N ILE A 294 -15.68 15.79 5.27
CA ILE A 294 -14.49 15.37 6.01
C ILE A 294 -13.24 16.03 5.43
N TRP A 295 -13.06 16.00 4.11
CA TRP A 295 -11.91 16.56 3.42
C TRP A 295 -11.87 18.09 3.53
N THR A 296 -13.02 18.76 3.39
CA THR A 296 -13.13 20.21 3.57
C THR A 296 -12.80 20.63 5.02
N ASN A 297 -13.27 19.86 6.00
CA ASN A 297 -12.94 20.09 7.42
C ASN A 297 -11.43 19.90 7.66
N ALA A 298 -10.84 18.80 7.17
CA ALA A 298 -9.42 18.52 7.28
C ALA A 298 -8.58 19.63 6.63
N LEU A 299 -8.91 20.03 5.40
CA LEU A 299 -8.24 21.14 4.71
C LEU A 299 -8.35 22.44 5.51
N GLY A 300 -9.55 22.77 6.00
CA GLY A 300 -9.78 23.95 6.82
C GLY A 300 -8.97 23.96 8.13
N LYS A 301 -8.82 22.79 8.78
CA LYS A 301 -7.98 22.66 9.99
C LYS A 301 -6.49 22.82 9.68
N GLY A 302 -6.01 22.17 8.62
CA GLY A 302 -4.63 22.35 8.17
C GLY A 302 -4.30 23.80 7.82
N LEU A 303 -5.19 24.52 7.15
CA LEU A 303 -5.01 25.93 6.81
C LEU A 303 -5.04 26.82 8.08
N ARG A 304 -5.94 26.56 9.02
CA ARG A 304 -6.02 27.30 10.30
C ARG A 304 -4.80 27.12 11.19
N SER A 305 -4.09 26.00 11.08
CA SER A 305 -2.80 25.80 11.72
C SER A 305 -1.63 26.52 11.02
N ALA A 306 -1.92 27.49 10.15
CA ALA A 306 -0.95 28.14 9.26
C ALA A 306 -0.19 27.14 8.37
N SER A 307 -0.82 26.01 8.03
CA SER A 307 -0.23 24.91 7.26
C SER A 307 0.96 24.21 7.95
N LEU A 308 1.09 24.35 9.27
CA LEU A 308 2.13 23.70 10.08
C LEU A 308 1.67 22.36 10.65
N GLY A 309 0.36 22.10 10.64
CA GLY A 309 -0.25 20.91 11.24
C GLY A 309 -0.61 21.10 12.71
N LEU A 310 -1.17 20.05 13.31
CA LEU A 310 -1.67 20.03 14.69
C LEU A 310 -1.04 18.88 15.51
N GLY A 311 -0.07 18.16 14.93
CA GLY A 311 0.59 17.02 15.56
C GLY A 311 0.03 15.67 15.10
N PRO A 312 0.65 14.55 15.52
CA PRO A 312 0.17 13.21 15.21
C PRO A 312 -1.24 12.97 15.72
N GLY A 313 -1.99 12.12 15.05
CA GLY A 313 -3.35 11.73 15.41
C GLY A 313 -4.43 12.29 14.48
N PRO A 314 -5.69 11.85 14.65
CA PRO A 314 -6.82 12.34 13.89
C PRO A 314 -7.22 13.76 14.35
N HIS A 315 -7.67 14.60 13.40
CA HIS A 315 -8.02 16.00 13.69
C HIS A 315 -9.36 16.45 13.11
N VAL A 316 -10.06 15.62 12.33
CA VAL A 316 -11.37 15.97 11.76
C VAL A 316 -12.43 15.95 12.85
N ASP A 317 -13.33 16.94 12.86
CA ASP A 317 -14.41 17.02 13.82
C ASP A 317 -15.43 15.90 13.58
N ARG A 318 -15.73 15.10 14.59
CA ARG A 318 -16.65 13.99 14.48
C ARG A 318 -18.09 14.44 14.21
N SER A 319 -18.45 15.64 14.60
CA SER A 319 -19.75 16.27 14.28
C SER A 319 -20.01 16.36 12.76
N VAL A 320 -18.97 16.31 11.94
CA VAL A 320 -19.06 16.22 10.48
C VAL A 320 -19.52 14.82 10.02
N VAL A 321 -19.23 13.79 10.82
CA VAL A 321 -19.47 12.37 10.50
C VAL A 321 -20.75 11.84 11.13
N THR A 322 -21.03 12.21 12.37
CA THR A 322 -22.21 11.74 13.13
C THR A 322 -22.88 12.91 13.81
N LYS A 323 -24.24 12.85 13.92
CA LYS A 323 -25.02 13.82 14.71
C LYS A 323 -24.86 13.63 16.23
N GLU A 324 -24.15 12.60 16.66
CA GLU A 324 -23.86 12.34 18.07
C GLU A 324 -22.67 13.18 18.53
N PHE A 325 -22.85 13.88 19.66
CA PHE A 325 -21.79 14.61 20.33
C PHE A 325 -20.81 13.62 21.00
N ILE A 326 -19.88 13.08 20.21
CA ILE A 326 -18.75 12.32 20.72
C ILE A 326 -17.52 13.16 20.43
N ASP A 327 -16.85 13.63 21.49
CA ASP A 327 -15.70 14.56 21.40
C ASP A 327 -14.41 13.94 20.83
N LEU A 328 -14.46 12.72 20.28
CA LEU A 328 -13.28 12.08 19.70
C LEU A 328 -13.08 12.52 18.25
N PRO A 329 -11.90 13.01 17.88
CA PRO A 329 -11.59 13.39 16.51
C PRO A 329 -11.56 12.16 15.57
N PHE A 330 -11.75 12.43 14.27
CA PHE A 330 -11.82 11.43 13.22
C PHE A 330 -10.69 11.64 12.19
N GLU A 331 -10.35 10.59 11.44
CA GLU A 331 -9.37 10.66 10.35
C GLU A 331 -10.00 11.28 9.11
N ALA A 332 -9.20 11.99 8.30
CA ALA A 332 -9.64 12.48 7.00
C ALA A 332 -9.85 11.34 5.99
N HIS A 333 -9.40 10.11 6.30
CA HIS A 333 -9.38 8.99 5.37
C HIS A 333 -8.74 9.34 4.02
N SER A 334 -7.69 10.17 4.07
CA SER A 334 -6.88 10.57 2.92
C SER A 334 -5.47 10.83 3.40
N THR A 335 -4.51 10.04 2.96
CA THR A 335 -3.12 10.17 3.45
C THR A 335 -2.56 11.59 3.30
N PRO A 336 -2.73 12.30 2.15
CA PRO A 336 -2.27 13.68 2.04
C PRO A 336 -2.97 14.63 3.02
N LEU A 337 -4.29 14.49 3.22
CA LEU A 337 -5.04 15.39 4.11
C LEU A 337 -4.77 15.06 5.58
N ASP A 338 -4.67 13.79 5.96
CA ASP A 338 -4.27 13.40 7.30
C ASP A 338 -2.86 13.91 7.63
N LEU A 339 -1.91 13.79 6.71
CA LEU A 339 -0.58 14.37 6.89
C LEU A 339 -0.58 15.90 6.91
N PHE A 340 -1.46 16.53 6.12
CA PHE A 340 -1.61 17.98 6.14
C PHE A 340 -2.14 18.48 7.49
N THR A 341 -3.08 17.77 8.09
CA THR A 341 -3.57 18.11 9.44
C THR A 341 -2.57 17.76 10.55
N GLN A 342 -1.74 16.73 10.38
CA GLN A 342 -0.77 16.28 11.37
C GLN A 342 0.54 17.09 11.34
N GLY A 343 1.21 17.15 10.18
CA GLY A 343 2.54 17.74 10.00
C GLY A 343 2.60 18.84 8.95
N GLY A 344 1.44 19.37 8.56
CA GLY A 344 1.33 20.48 7.62
C GLY A 344 1.83 20.16 6.22
N ILE A 345 2.10 21.24 5.48
CA ILE A 345 2.56 21.13 4.08
C ILE A 345 3.90 20.40 3.97
N LEU A 346 4.76 20.49 4.99
CA LEU A 346 6.06 19.85 5.01
C LEU A 346 5.94 18.33 5.01
N ALA A 347 5.01 17.75 5.77
CA ALA A 347 4.75 16.31 5.77
C ALA A 347 4.19 15.83 4.43
N VAL A 348 3.31 16.61 3.80
CA VAL A 348 2.76 16.31 2.47
C VAL A 348 3.87 16.32 1.40
N LEU A 349 4.73 17.34 1.42
CA LEU A 349 5.86 17.43 0.47
C LEU A 349 6.87 16.30 0.68
N ALA A 350 7.13 15.89 1.93
CA ALA A 350 7.97 14.73 2.22
C ALA A 350 7.38 13.43 1.65
N LEU A 351 6.07 13.21 1.83
CA LEU A 351 5.38 12.06 1.24
C LEU A 351 5.48 12.06 -0.29
N LEU A 352 5.18 13.18 -0.94
CA LEU A 352 5.28 13.31 -2.40
C LEU A 352 6.71 13.06 -2.89
N TRP A 353 7.69 13.58 -2.18
CA TRP A 353 9.11 13.38 -2.50
C TRP A 353 9.52 11.90 -2.44
N ILE A 354 9.17 11.18 -1.36
CA ILE A 354 9.57 9.76 -1.24
C ILE A 354 8.83 8.86 -2.23
N LEU A 355 7.56 9.12 -2.51
CA LEU A 355 6.79 8.40 -3.54
C LEU A 355 7.39 8.64 -4.93
N LEU A 356 7.70 9.89 -5.26
CA LEU A 356 8.35 10.23 -6.53
C LEU A 356 9.73 9.59 -6.65
N ALA A 357 10.53 9.60 -5.57
CA ALA A 357 11.82 8.92 -5.52
C ALA A 357 11.68 7.41 -5.77
N ALA A 358 10.67 6.75 -5.19
CA ALA A 358 10.38 5.33 -5.40
C ALA A 358 10.00 5.05 -6.86
N VAL A 359 9.08 5.83 -7.43
CA VAL A 359 8.66 5.70 -8.84
C VAL A 359 9.86 5.90 -9.79
N ILE A 360 10.63 6.98 -9.61
CA ILE A 360 11.80 7.28 -10.46
C ILE A 360 12.85 6.17 -10.34
N SER A 361 13.08 5.65 -9.13
CA SER A 361 14.03 4.58 -8.88
C SER A 361 13.63 3.30 -9.61
N ALA A 362 12.39 2.84 -9.45
CA ALA A 362 11.84 1.67 -10.13
C ALA A 362 11.85 1.84 -11.67
N TRP A 363 11.49 3.04 -12.15
CA TRP A 363 11.45 3.37 -13.58
C TRP A 363 12.85 3.35 -14.22
N ARG A 364 13.86 3.94 -13.53
CA ARG A 364 15.25 3.92 -13.98
C ARG A 364 15.84 2.51 -14.01
N ALA A 365 15.45 1.67 -13.06
CA ALA A 365 15.82 0.26 -13.00
C ALA A 365 15.10 -0.61 -14.04
N LYS A 366 14.12 -0.06 -14.80
CA LYS A 366 13.27 -0.77 -15.76
C LYS A 366 12.46 -1.92 -15.13
N PHE A 367 12.04 -1.73 -13.88
CA PHE A 367 11.16 -2.64 -13.17
C PHE A 367 9.71 -2.14 -13.24
N ASP A 368 9.07 -2.33 -14.41
CA ASP A 368 7.73 -1.79 -14.70
C ASP A 368 6.69 -2.19 -13.65
N ALA A 369 6.74 -3.43 -13.12
CA ALA A 369 5.82 -3.87 -12.08
C ALA A 369 6.05 -3.17 -10.73
N LEU A 370 7.29 -2.72 -10.42
CA LEU A 370 7.54 -1.90 -9.23
C LEU A 370 7.05 -0.46 -9.41
N VAL A 371 7.07 0.06 -10.64
CA VAL A 371 6.41 1.35 -10.93
C VAL A 371 4.92 1.24 -10.66
N ALA A 372 4.27 0.15 -11.14
CA ALA A 372 2.86 -0.13 -10.86
C ALA A 372 2.60 -0.25 -9.34
N LEU A 373 3.49 -0.94 -8.60
CA LEU A 373 3.41 -1.07 -7.14
C LEU A 373 3.44 0.30 -6.43
N ALA A 374 4.40 1.16 -6.78
CA ALA A 374 4.50 2.50 -6.20
C ALA A 374 3.29 3.39 -6.54
N LEU A 375 2.76 3.26 -7.76
CA LEU A 375 1.54 3.96 -8.16
C LEU A 375 0.30 3.43 -7.42
N SER A 376 0.20 2.12 -7.16
CA SER A 376 -0.87 1.56 -6.33
C SER A 376 -0.88 2.17 -4.92
N VAL A 377 0.31 2.36 -4.31
CA VAL A 377 0.43 3.07 -3.02
C VAL A 377 -0.15 4.48 -3.11
N ALA A 378 0.24 5.23 -4.16
CA ALA A 378 -0.22 6.61 -4.35
C ALA A 378 -1.74 6.68 -4.55
N ILE A 379 -2.30 5.81 -5.42
CA ILE A 379 -3.73 5.78 -5.73
C ILE A 379 -4.56 5.45 -4.48
N PHE A 380 -4.16 4.42 -3.72
CA PHE A 380 -4.84 4.09 -2.47
C PHE A 380 -4.69 5.17 -1.41
N GLY A 381 -3.55 5.85 -1.36
CA GLY A 381 -3.30 6.94 -0.42
C GLY A 381 -4.21 8.14 -0.61
N LEU A 382 -4.77 8.36 -1.80
CA LEU A 382 -5.67 9.49 -2.04
C LEU A 382 -6.96 9.42 -1.22
N PRO A 383 -7.75 8.31 -1.25
CA PRO A 383 -8.99 8.19 -0.48
C PRO A 383 -8.85 7.41 0.83
N HIS A 384 -7.63 7.03 1.26
CA HIS A 384 -7.40 6.24 2.47
C HIS A 384 -6.12 6.65 3.18
N LEU A 385 -6.09 6.52 4.51
CA LEU A 385 -4.88 6.68 5.31
C LEU A 385 -4.04 5.40 5.26
N VAL A 386 -3.03 5.36 4.37
CA VAL A 386 -2.22 4.14 4.13
C VAL A 386 -0.83 4.19 4.74
N ILE A 387 -0.37 5.35 5.19
CA ILE A 387 1.01 5.57 5.63
C ILE A 387 1.40 4.74 6.88
N ARG A 388 0.42 4.29 7.66
CA ARG A 388 0.64 3.45 8.85
C ARG A 388 0.81 1.96 8.51
N HIS A 389 0.58 1.54 7.26
CA HIS A 389 0.68 0.15 6.86
C HIS A 389 2.10 -0.26 6.47
N PRO A 390 2.70 -1.28 7.11
CA PRO A 390 4.06 -1.75 6.83
C PRO A 390 4.29 -2.16 5.37
N ILE A 391 3.28 -2.68 4.69
CA ILE A 391 3.36 -3.08 3.27
C ILE A 391 3.67 -1.88 2.36
N VAL A 392 3.19 -0.68 2.69
CA VAL A 392 3.48 0.55 1.94
C VAL A 392 4.97 0.86 1.99
N TRP A 393 5.55 0.82 3.18
CA TRP A 393 6.96 1.10 3.40
C TRP A 393 7.88 0.01 2.85
N PHE A 394 7.45 -1.24 2.94
CA PHE A 394 8.13 -2.36 2.28
C PHE A 394 8.15 -2.17 0.76
N SER A 395 7.05 -1.73 0.16
CA SER A 395 6.94 -1.44 -1.28
C SER A 395 7.85 -0.29 -1.70
N ILE A 396 7.88 0.79 -0.92
CA ILE A 396 8.78 1.94 -1.16
C ILE A 396 10.24 1.49 -1.04
N ALA A 397 10.60 0.72 -0.01
CA ALA A 397 11.94 0.20 0.19
C ALA A 397 12.39 -0.66 -1.00
N LEU A 398 11.52 -1.55 -1.46
CA LEU A 398 11.80 -2.40 -2.63
C LEU A 398 12.07 -1.56 -3.89
N CYS A 399 11.27 -0.51 -4.13
CA CYS A 399 11.46 0.39 -5.27
C CYS A 399 12.77 1.18 -5.19
N LEU A 400 13.12 1.72 -4.02
CA LEU A 400 14.33 2.50 -3.82
C LEU A 400 15.61 1.65 -3.96
N MET A 401 15.58 0.42 -3.44
CA MET A 401 16.74 -0.47 -3.45
C MET A 401 16.96 -1.16 -4.79
N ALA A 402 15.90 -1.38 -5.58
CA ALA A 402 16.01 -1.92 -6.93
C ALA A 402 16.86 -1.06 -7.87
N ALA A 403 16.99 0.24 -7.59
CA ALA A 403 17.79 1.18 -8.38
C ALA A 403 19.24 1.32 -7.91
N ASP A 404 19.69 0.55 -6.92
CA ASP A 404 21.07 0.56 -6.51
C ASP A 404 21.96 0.05 -7.66
N PRO A 405 23.04 0.77 -8.05
CA PRO A 405 23.95 0.36 -9.11
C PRO A 405 24.51 -1.06 -8.92
N LYS A 406 24.74 -1.49 -7.68
CA LYS A 406 25.16 -2.86 -7.35
C LYS A 406 24.11 -3.89 -7.72
N SER A 407 22.83 -3.60 -7.46
CA SER A 407 21.68 -4.45 -7.80
C SER A 407 21.49 -4.56 -9.32
N ILE A 408 21.61 -3.43 -10.03
CA ILE A 408 21.50 -3.37 -11.49
C ILE A 408 22.61 -4.19 -12.15
N ALA A 409 23.86 -4.04 -11.70
CA ALA A 409 25.00 -4.80 -12.22
C ALA A 409 24.84 -6.32 -11.99
N ALA A 410 24.40 -6.72 -10.79
CA ALA A 410 24.13 -8.13 -10.46
C ALA A 410 23.01 -8.73 -11.34
N THR A 411 21.96 -7.95 -11.60
CA THR A 411 20.85 -8.37 -12.46
C THR A 411 21.26 -8.45 -13.94
N ALA A 412 22.10 -7.54 -14.42
CA ALA A 412 22.64 -7.56 -15.78
C ALA A 412 23.55 -8.77 -16.00
N ALA A 413 24.45 -9.07 -15.06
CA ALA A 413 25.32 -10.24 -15.09
C ALA A 413 24.52 -11.58 -15.06
N ALA A 414 23.40 -11.60 -14.35
CA ALA A 414 22.52 -12.79 -14.33
C ALA A 414 21.70 -12.98 -15.61
N ARG A 415 21.44 -11.91 -16.38
CA ARG A 415 20.75 -11.96 -17.67
C ARG A 415 21.65 -12.30 -18.85
N GLY A 416 22.95 -12.05 -18.73
CA GLY A 416 23.94 -12.32 -19.75
C GLY A 416 24.52 -13.76 -19.74
N ARG A 417 24.11 -14.57 -18.79
CA ARG A 417 24.35 -16.00 -18.69
C ARG A 417 23.06 -16.78 -18.99
#